data_5c511564e3491caf843aa7e253ddb4ea
#
_entry.id   5c511564e3491caf843aa7e253ddb4ea
#
_cell.length_a   1.000
_cell.length_b   1.000
_cell.length_c   1.000
_cell.angle_alpha   90.00
_cell.angle_beta   90.00
_cell.angle_gamma   90.00
#
_symmetry.space_group_name_H-M   'P 1'
#
loop_
_entity.id
_entity.type
_entity.pdbx_description
1 polymer ?
#
loop_
_entity_poly.entity_id
_entity_poly.type
_entity_poly.pdbx_seq_one_letter_code
_entity_poly.pdbx_strand_id
1 'polypeptide(L)'
;MANFNEKTIKDKNGDIVNNYVIISGRLGKDFIPFSGGDRASLAFYVGGDKDDAWIDIKTFTQGITKGFKKGDAVQIKGRLFLSRYKDKDGNEKNSFVIIFDRIEKVFADDQKKEAH
;
A
#
# COMPACT_ATOMS: atom_id res chain seq x y z
N MET A 1 -0.24 16.21 -18.71
CA MET A 1 0.25 16.54 -17.44
C MET A 1 -0.83 16.49 -16.41
N ALA A 2 -0.50 15.89 -15.37
CA ALA A 2 -1.47 15.76 -14.33
C ALA A 2 -1.86 17.12 -13.85
N ASN A 3 -3.08 17.25 -13.64
CA ASN A 3 -3.58 18.48 -13.19
C ASN A 3 -3.80 18.34 -11.73
N PHE A 4 -2.80 18.66 -11.00
CA PHE A 4 -2.89 18.48 -9.59
C PHE A 4 -3.69 19.59 -9.00
N ASN A 5 -4.94 19.31 -8.89
CA ASN A 5 -5.77 20.27 -8.22
C ASN A 5 -5.80 20.04 -6.76
N GLU A 6 -4.84 19.32 -6.27
CA GLU A 6 -4.88 19.06 -4.90
C GLU A 6 -4.75 20.30 -4.14
N LYS A 7 -5.55 20.40 -3.19
CA LYS A 7 -5.45 21.47 -2.26
C LYS A 7 -4.48 21.05 -1.20
N THR A 8 -3.80 22.01 -0.69
CA THR A 8 -2.99 21.79 0.49
C THR A 8 -3.91 21.43 1.63
N ILE A 9 -3.68 20.29 2.22
CA ILE A 9 -4.49 19.82 3.33
C ILE A 9 -3.72 20.05 4.61
N LYS A 10 -4.36 20.65 5.57
CA LYS A 10 -3.72 20.92 6.85
C LYS A 10 -4.51 20.25 7.96
N ASP A 11 -3.79 19.81 8.97
CA ASP A 11 -4.46 19.28 10.13
C ASP A 11 -4.86 20.42 11.06
N LYS A 12 -5.35 20.05 12.22
CA LYS A 12 -5.86 21.07 13.14
C LYS A 12 -4.77 21.95 13.71
N ASN A 13 -3.53 21.53 13.60
CA ASN A 13 -2.41 22.32 14.05
C ASN A 13 -1.82 23.20 12.95
N GLY A 14 -2.38 23.11 11.76
CA GLY A 14 -1.88 23.88 10.64
C GLY A 14 -0.78 23.21 9.86
N ASP A 15 -0.43 21.98 10.21
CA ASP A 15 0.61 21.26 9.50
C ASP A 15 0.09 20.66 8.20
N ILE A 16 0.93 20.65 7.18
CA ILE A 16 0.56 20.13 5.89
C ILE A 16 0.59 18.61 5.92
N VAL A 17 -0.48 17.97 5.49
CA VAL A 17 -0.60 16.52 5.56
C VAL A 17 -0.99 15.90 4.23
N ASN A 18 -0.34 16.31 3.18
CA ASN A 18 -0.65 15.83 1.84
C ASN A 18 0.04 14.52 1.52
N ASN A 19 -0.16 13.53 2.33
CA ASN A 19 0.51 12.26 2.16
C ASN A 19 -0.50 11.21 1.73
N TYR A 20 -0.34 10.71 0.50
CA TYR A 20 -1.41 9.96 -0.10
C TYR A 20 -0.85 9.15 -1.28
N VAL A 21 -1.14 7.90 -1.30
CA VAL A 21 -0.59 6.95 -2.24
C VAL A 21 -1.69 6.10 -2.83
N ILE A 22 -1.65 5.88 -4.13
CA ILE A 22 -2.48 4.88 -4.79
C ILE A 22 -1.52 3.97 -5.52
N ILE A 23 -1.61 2.69 -5.24
CA ILE A 23 -0.68 1.76 -5.83
C ILE A 23 -1.38 0.44 -6.12
N SER A 24 -1.00 -0.17 -7.21
CA SER A 24 -1.53 -1.45 -7.61
C SER A 24 -0.44 -2.50 -7.58
N GLY A 25 -0.80 -3.71 -7.23
CA GLY A 25 0.16 -4.79 -7.19
C GLY A 25 -0.53 -6.09 -6.82
N ARG A 26 0.26 -7.07 -6.45
CA ARG A 26 -0.26 -8.36 -6.04
C ARG A 26 0.06 -8.62 -4.59
N LEU A 27 -0.89 -9.18 -3.90
CA LEU A 27 -0.67 -9.56 -2.51
C LEU A 27 0.34 -10.69 -2.45
N GLY A 28 1.36 -10.52 -1.64
CA GLY A 28 2.40 -11.52 -1.49
C GLY A 28 2.08 -12.56 -0.45
N LYS A 29 1.04 -12.33 0.32
CA LYS A 29 0.58 -13.28 1.33
C LYS A 29 -0.82 -12.92 1.71
N ASP A 30 -1.46 -13.84 2.41
CA ASP A 30 -2.79 -13.56 2.97
C ASP A 30 -2.64 -12.51 4.05
N PHE A 31 -3.71 -11.78 4.27
CA PHE A 31 -3.70 -10.82 5.37
C PHE A 31 -3.59 -11.53 6.70
N ILE A 32 -2.75 -11.01 7.55
CA ILE A 32 -2.51 -11.57 8.87
C ILE A 32 -2.98 -10.56 9.90
N PRO A 33 -3.81 -10.97 10.83
CA PRO A 33 -4.28 -10.04 11.85
C PRO A 33 -3.13 -9.61 12.76
N PHE A 34 -3.22 -8.38 13.20
CA PHE A 34 -2.32 -7.90 14.23
C PHE A 34 -3.13 -6.96 15.11
N SER A 35 -2.48 -6.42 16.10
CA SER A 35 -3.16 -5.58 17.07
C SER A 35 -3.83 -4.40 16.38
N GLY A 36 -5.14 -4.45 16.25
CA GLY A 36 -5.90 -3.35 15.67
C GLY A 36 -6.17 -3.42 14.19
N GLY A 37 -5.67 -4.43 13.50
CA GLY A 37 -5.92 -4.47 12.07
C GLY A 37 -5.35 -5.68 11.39
N ASP A 38 -5.06 -5.54 10.10
CA ASP A 38 -4.52 -6.61 9.26
C ASP A 38 -3.33 -6.10 8.49
N ARG A 39 -2.41 -6.99 8.18
CA ARG A 39 -1.22 -6.62 7.41
C ARG A 39 -0.91 -7.68 6.38
N ALA A 40 -0.20 -7.27 5.35
CA ALA A 40 0.28 -8.14 4.29
C ALA A 40 1.44 -7.47 3.60
N SER A 41 1.90 -8.03 2.52
CA SER A 41 2.90 -7.37 1.68
C SER A 41 2.38 -7.29 0.27
N LEU A 42 2.83 -6.29 -0.44
CA LEU A 42 2.38 -6.01 -1.79
C LEU A 42 3.60 -5.98 -2.70
N ALA A 43 3.55 -6.75 -3.77
CA ALA A 43 4.57 -6.70 -4.81
C ALA A 43 4.06 -5.79 -5.91
N PHE A 44 4.87 -4.85 -6.34
CA PHE A 44 4.43 -3.93 -7.36
C PHE A 44 5.56 -3.63 -8.31
N TYR A 45 5.17 -3.23 -9.51
CA TYR A 45 6.10 -2.96 -10.59
C TYR A 45 6.69 -1.57 -10.43
N VAL A 46 7.99 -1.49 -10.52
CA VAL A 46 8.66 -0.20 -10.38
C VAL A 46 9.29 0.27 -11.67
N GLY A 47 9.06 -0.42 -12.75
CA GLY A 47 9.71 -0.10 -14.00
C GLY A 47 11.02 -0.82 -14.09
N GLY A 48 11.71 -0.67 -15.17
CA GLY A 48 12.93 -1.38 -15.35
C GLY A 48 12.66 -2.77 -15.87
N ASP A 49 13.53 -3.69 -15.60
CA ASP A 49 13.46 -4.88 -16.37
C ASP A 49 12.79 -6.02 -15.67
N LYS A 50 12.90 -6.23 -14.40
CA LYS A 50 12.31 -7.46 -13.99
C LYS A 50 11.75 -7.57 -12.63
N ASP A 51 12.43 -7.15 -11.68
CA ASP A 51 11.99 -7.53 -10.34
C ASP A 51 10.97 -6.56 -9.81
N ASP A 52 9.99 -7.12 -9.16
CA ASP A 52 9.03 -6.30 -8.46
C ASP A 52 9.65 -5.79 -7.17
N ALA A 53 9.20 -4.65 -6.76
CA ALA A 53 9.52 -4.18 -5.42
C ALA A 53 8.44 -4.66 -4.47
N TRP A 54 8.77 -4.68 -3.19
CA TRP A 54 7.86 -5.14 -2.16
C TRP A 54 7.69 -4.06 -1.12
N ILE A 55 6.50 -3.92 -0.62
CA ILE A 55 6.25 -2.99 0.46
C ILE A 55 5.24 -3.61 1.41
N ASP A 56 5.41 -3.37 2.69
CA ASP A 56 4.45 -3.81 3.68
C ASP A 56 3.23 -2.92 3.65
N ILE A 57 2.08 -3.52 3.79
CA ILE A 57 0.83 -2.77 3.84
C ILE A 57 0.05 -3.21 5.05
N LYS A 58 -0.67 -2.28 5.65
CA LYS A 58 -1.53 -2.61 6.77
C LYS A 58 -2.74 -1.70 6.79
N THR A 59 -3.76 -2.14 7.45
CA THR A 59 -4.96 -1.35 7.58
C THR A 59 -5.51 -1.52 8.99
N PHE A 60 -6.11 -0.45 9.48
CA PHE A 60 -6.82 -0.50 10.75
C PHE A 60 -8.32 -0.45 10.54
N THR A 61 -8.76 -0.46 9.29
CA THR A 61 -10.18 -0.46 8.98
C THR A 61 -10.67 -1.88 8.98
N GLN A 62 -11.62 -2.18 9.84
CA GLN A 62 -12.07 -3.55 10.00
C GLN A 62 -12.90 -3.99 8.81
N GLY A 63 -12.68 -5.23 8.42
CA GLY A 63 -13.53 -5.85 7.42
C GLY A 63 -13.18 -5.59 5.98
N ILE A 64 -12.30 -4.64 5.69
CA ILE A 64 -12.03 -4.33 4.29
C ILE A 64 -11.13 -5.34 3.62
N THR A 65 -10.47 -6.20 4.39
CA THR A 65 -9.59 -7.21 3.79
C THR A 65 -10.30 -8.52 3.50
N LYS A 66 -11.58 -8.61 3.80
CA LYS A 66 -12.32 -9.83 3.54
C LYS A 66 -12.37 -10.12 2.06
N GLY A 67 -12.13 -11.37 1.71
CA GLY A 67 -12.20 -11.78 0.32
C GLY A 67 -10.93 -11.57 -0.47
N PHE A 68 -9.88 -11.08 0.17
CA PHE A 68 -8.59 -10.88 -0.50
C PHE A 68 -7.62 -11.92 0.00
N LYS A 69 -6.81 -12.46 -0.91
CA LYS A 69 -5.87 -13.51 -0.53
C LYS A 69 -4.60 -13.38 -1.35
N LYS A 70 -3.60 -14.15 -0.94
CA LYS A 70 -2.32 -14.18 -1.61
C LYS A 70 -2.51 -14.34 -3.11
N GLY A 71 -1.79 -13.55 -3.87
CA GLY A 71 -1.84 -13.62 -5.33
C GLY A 71 -2.85 -12.71 -5.98
N ASP A 72 -3.78 -12.18 -5.22
CA ASP A 72 -4.78 -11.28 -5.80
C ASP A 72 -4.14 -9.99 -6.27
N ALA A 73 -4.57 -9.53 -7.44
CA ALA A 73 -4.17 -8.23 -7.93
C ALA A 73 -5.11 -7.20 -7.34
N VAL A 74 -4.54 -6.21 -6.71
CA VAL A 74 -5.33 -5.24 -5.97
C VAL A 74 -4.80 -3.84 -6.20
N GLN A 75 -5.63 -2.87 -5.93
CA GLN A 75 -5.21 -1.48 -5.86
C GLN A 75 -5.57 -0.98 -4.48
N ILE A 76 -4.64 -0.33 -3.84
CA ILE A 76 -4.87 0.22 -2.51
C ILE A 76 -4.65 1.72 -2.54
N LYS A 77 -5.29 2.37 -1.60
CA LYS A 77 -5.14 3.80 -1.42
C LYS A 77 -4.94 4.07 0.06
N GLY A 78 -3.95 4.84 0.37
CA GLY A 78 -3.64 5.12 1.76
C GLY A 78 -2.53 6.12 1.90
N ARG A 79 -1.81 6.01 2.98
CA ARG A 79 -0.73 6.92 3.31
C ARG A 79 0.55 6.16 3.55
N LEU A 80 1.65 6.82 3.27
CA LEU A 80 2.96 6.24 3.45
C LEU A 80 3.49 6.60 4.81
N PHE A 81 3.89 5.62 5.57
CA PHE A 81 4.43 5.82 6.90
C PHE A 81 5.83 5.27 6.96
N LEU A 82 6.65 5.91 7.75
CA LEU A 82 7.99 5.42 8.02
C LEU A 82 7.97 4.66 9.32
N SER A 83 8.30 3.40 9.25
CA SER A 83 8.37 2.56 10.42
C SER A 83 9.82 2.45 10.86
N ARG A 84 10.08 2.72 12.11
CA ARG A 84 11.42 2.62 12.66
C ARG A 84 11.47 1.50 13.66
N TYR A 85 12.50 0.69 13.56
CA TYR A 85 12.63 -0.43 14.46
C TYR A 85 14.10 -0.75 14.62
N LYS A 86 14.41 -1.56 15.62
CA LYS A 86 15.79 -2.03 15.82
C LYS A 86 15.86 -3.49 15.43
N ASP A 87 16.91 -3.85 14.71
CA ASP A 87 17.09 -5.25 14.38
C ASP A 87 17.71 -5.95 15.59
N LYS A 88 17.99 -7.24 15.42
CA LYS A 88 18.48 -8.01 16.54
C LYS A 88 19.89 -7.61 16.97
N ASP A 89 20.60 -6.89 16.13
CA ASP A 89 21.92 -6.39 16.49
C ASP A 89 21.85 -5.03 17.11
N GLY A 90 20.66 -4.49 17.32
CA GLY A 90 20.52 -3.18 17.92
C GLY A 90 20.62 -2.03 16.95
N ASN A 91 20.75 -2.30 15.68
CA ASN A 91 20.86 -1.24 14.67
C ASN A 91 19.48 -0.70 14.33
N GLU A 92 19.39 0.61 14.21
CA GLU A 92 18.15 1.24 13.82
C GLU A 92 17.90 1.01 12.36
N LYS A 93 16.69 0.60 12.04
CA LYS A 93 16.26 0.38 10.68
C LYS A 93 15.00 1.15 10.40
N ASN A 94 14.87 1.56 9.16
CA ASN A 94 13.67 2.26 8.70
C ASN A 94 13.08 1.49 7.56
N SER A 95 11.77 1.46 7.49
CA SER A 95 11.13 0.91 6.32
C SER A 95 9.80 1.61 6.15
N PHE A 96 9.37 1.72 4.91
CA PHE A 96 8.09 2.32 4.63
C PHE A 96 7.00 1.29 4.69
N VAL A 97 5.83 1.73 5.11
CA VAL A 97 4.64 0.90 5.11
C VAL A 97 3.50 1.78 4.61
N ILE A 98 2.59 1.19 3.86
CA ILE A 98 1.40 1.92 3.44
C ILE A 98 0.28 1.52 4.38
N ILE A 99 -0.32 2.51 5.04
CA ILE A 99 -1.51 2.27 5.83
C ILE A 99 -2.69 2.66 4.96
N PHE A 100 -3.46 1.67 4.54
CA PHE A 100 -4.49 1.90 3.55
C PHE A 100 -5.86 1.82 4.19
N ASP A 101 -6.81 2.50 3.56
CA ASP A 101 -8.22 2.45 3.97
C ASP A 101 -9.12 2.08 2.80
N ARG A 102 -8.55 1.80 1.64
CA ARG A 102 -9.30 1.35 0.48
C ARG A 102 -8.53 0.27 -0.23
N ILE A 103 -9.24 -0.77 -0.62
CA ILE A 103 -8.63 -1.84 -1.40
C ILE A 103 -9.69 -2.37 -2.35
N GLU A 104 -9.27 -2.58 -3.60
CA GLU A 104 -10.15 -3.09 -4.64
C GLU A 104 -9.41 -4.11 -5.46
N LYS A 105 -10.12 -5.06 -6.01
CA LYS A 105 -9.50 -6.03 -6.90
C LYS A 105 -9.34 -5.43 -8.28
N VAL A 106 -8.21 -5.75 -8.90
CA VAL A 106 -7.94 -5.38 -10.27
C VAL A 106 -8.12 -6.64 -11.08
N PHE A 107 -8.95 -6.60 -12.10
CA PHE A 107 -9.28 -7.80 -12.84
C PHE A 107 -8.37 -7.95 -14.04
N ALA A 108 -7.80 -9.12 -14.19
CA ALA A 108 -6.87 -9.37 -15.26
C ALA A 108 -7.50 -9.19 -16.63
N ASP A 109 -8.77 -9.46 -16.73
CA ASP A 109 -9.44 -9.29 -18.01
C ASP A 109 -9.35 -7.88 -18.52
N ASP A 110 -9.51 -6.93 -17.63
CA ASP A 110 -9.42 -5.55 -18.04
C ASP A 110 -8.05 -5.26 -18.57
N GLN A 111 -7.06 -5.80 -17.91
CA GLN A 111 -5.70 -5.54 -18.34
C GLN A 111 -5.41 -6.21 -19.64
N LYS A 112 -5.94 -7.38 -19.86
CA LYS A 112 -5.70 -8.05 -21.10
C LYS A 112 -6.25 -7.32 -22.27
N LYS A 113 -7.40 -6.73 -22.11
CA LYS A 113 -7.95 -5.97 -23.19
C LYS A 113 -7.09 -4.84 -23.59
N GLU A 114 -6.43 -4.29 -22.65
CA GLU A 114 -5.57 -3.17 -22.96
C GLU A 114 -4.28 -3.59 -23.53
N ALA A 115 -3.94 -4.82 -23.38
CA ALA A 115 -2.65 -5.27 -23.80
C ALA A 115 -2.56 -5.41 -25.29
N HIS A 116 -3.58 -5.14 -26.01
CA HIS A 116 -3.45 -5.22 -27.46
C HIS A 116 -4.15 -4.20 -28.22
#